data_91e4f120d290eb9a7082b4a1307d2ce6
#
_entry.id   91e4f120d290eb9a7082b4a1307d2ce6
#
_cell.length_a   1.000
_cell.length_b   1.000
_cell.length_c   1.000
_cell.angle_alpha   90.00
_cell.angle_beta   90.00
_cell.angle_gamma   90.00
#
_symmetry.space_group_name_H-M   'P 1'
#
loop_
_entity.id
_entity.type
_entity.pdbx_description
1 polymer ?
#
loop_
_entity_poly.entity_id
_entity_poly.type
_entity_poly.pdbx_seq_one_letter_code
_entity_poly.pdbx_strand_id
1 'polypeptide(L)'
;AAAGLNSYMLEVANIREQCSWIHKDKAEATEKAIILGRAAIAKVQLNAPLTAGESPVTKRALVIGGGIAGIQTALDIADAGFEVDIVEKQPTIGGKMTQIDKTFPTLDCAACILTPKMVDCAQNDKINIYAYSEVQEVKGFVGNFHVKIKKKARYVDTTKCTGCGECTEKCPMKKIPNEFNLGLDNRRAIYIPFAQAVPKVATIDPDHCNMLKNGKCGLCAKVCSAGAIDYKQQDQIVEREYGAIVVATGYNPIKLDDYDEYAYSLSKDVVSSLEFERLTNAAGPTGGTLLRPSDGKHPHTLVFVQCVGSRCSAEGKGKSYCSKICCMYTAKHAMLCREKYPDTEVYVFYIDVRSPGKNYDEFY
;
A
#
# COMPACT_ATOMS: atom_id res chain seq x y z
N ALA A 1 38.98 -3.59 11.79
CA ALA A 1 39.59 -2.25 11.77
C ALA A 1 40.38 -1.94 13.08
N ALA A 2 39.78 -2.06 14.26
CA ALA A 2 40.45 -1.76 15.53
C ALA A 2 41.69 -2.62 15.80
N ALA A 3 41.78 -3.82 15.25
CA ALA A 3 42.92 -4.74 15.37
C ALA A 3 43.95 -4.56 14.24
N GLY A 4 43.84 -3.53 13.40
CA GLY A 4 44.76 -3.28 12.28
C GLY A 4 44.62 -4.23 11.09
N LEU A 5 43.58 -5.11 11.10
CA LEU A 5 43.30 -6.01 9.99
C LEU A 5 42.37 -5.35 8.97
N ASN A 6 42.59 -5.64 7.69
CA ASN A 6 41.65 -5.24 6.63
C ASN A 6 40.31 -5.99 6.83
N SER A 7 39.22 -5.26 6.90
CA SER A 7 37.90 -5.83 7.17
C SER A 7 37.39 -6.82 6.07
N TYR A 8 37.90 -6.69 4.86
CA TYR A 8 37.58 -7.60 3.74
C TYR A 8 38.38 -8.92 3.79
N MET A 9 39.40 -8.99 4.69
CA MET A 9 40.17 -10.20 4.95
C MET A 9 39.64 -10.99 6.15
N LEU A 10 38.41 -10.72 6.59
CA LEU A 10 37.76 -11.43 7.68
C LEU A 10 36.68 -12.35 7.13
N GLU A 11 36.72 -13.61 7.58
CA GLU A 11 35.66 -14.57 7.32
C GLU A 11 35.17 -15.16 8.63
N VAL A 12 33.88 -15.48 8.72
CA VAL A 12 33.24 -15.99 9.94
C VAL A 12 32.70 -17.41 9.70
N ALA A 13 33.23 -18.38 10.44
CA ALA A 13 32.64 -19.72 10.50
C ALA A 13 31.58 -19.77 11.61
N ASN A 14 30.31 -19.83 11.24
CA ASN A 14 29.22 -19.93 12.21
C ASN A 14 29.07 -21.36 12.75
N ILE A 15 29.85 -21.72 13.74
CA ILE A 15 29.82 -23.04 14.41
C ILE A 15 28.74 -23.15 15.48
N ARG A 16 27.97 -22.09 15.70
CA ARG A 16 26.87 -22.06 16.66
C ARG A 16 25.55 -22.46 15.98
N GLU A 17 25.01 -21.61 15.14
CA GLU A 17 23.70 -21.81 14.50
C GLU A 17 23.73 -22.92 13.45
N GLN A 18 24.84 -22.99 12.67
CA GLN A 18 25.00 -23.97 11.59
C GLN A 18 25.60 -25.32 12.06
N CYS A 19 25.95 -25.45 13.34
CA CYS A 19 26.61 -26.62 13.88
C CYS A 19 26.04 -27.05 15.22
N SER A 20 26.42 -26.41 16.36
CA SER A 20 26.08 -26.89 17.69
C SER A 20 24.58 -26.85 18.03
N TRP A 21 23.80 -25.97 17.40
CA TRP A 21 22.35 -25.87 17.64
C TRP A 21 21.54 -26.93 16.89
N ILE A 22 22.03 -27.42 15.76
CA ILE A 22 21.30 -28.33 14.88
C ILE A 22 21.70 -29.79 15.03
N HIS A 23 22.91 -30.08 15.60
CA HIS A 23 23.40 -31.41 15.84
C HIS A 23 23.28 -31.79 17.33
N LYS A 24 22.61 -32.92 17.62
CA LYS A 24 22.50 -33.46 18.97
C LYS A 24 23.74 -34.28 19.36
N ASP A 25 24.37 -34.92 18.38
CA ASP A 25 25.57 -35.71 18.57
C ASP A 25 26.82 -34.83 18.54
N LYS A 26 27.70 -34.97 19.53
CA LYS A 26 28.93 -34.17 19.66
C LYS A 26 29.98 -34.48 18.59
N ALA A 27 30.06 -35.73 18.15
CA ALA A 27 31.03 -36.13 17.14
C ALA A 27 30.64 -35.54 15.77
N GLU A 28 29.38 -35.63 15.37
CA GLU A 28 28.84 -35.02 14.16
C GLU A 28 29.00 -33.47 14.18
N ALA A 29 28.69 -32.86 15.33
CA ALA A 29 28.87 -31.41 15.51
C ALA A 29 30.33 -30.99 15.34
N THR A 30 31.28 -31.79 15.90
CA THR A 30 32.70 -31.52 15.80
C THR A 30 33.20 -31.64 14.36
N GLU A 31 32.80 -32.69 13.66
CA GLU A 31 33.14 -32.90 12.26
C GLU A 31 32.61 -31.76 11.38
N LYS A 32 31.35 -31.36 11.58
CA LYS A 32 30.74 -30.21 10.89
C LYS A 32 31.47 -28.91 11.18
N ALA A 33 31.88 -28.64 12.43
CA ALA A 33 32.65 -27.46 12.81
C ALA A 33 33.99 -27.41 12.10
N ILE A 34 34.69 -28.55 11.98
CA ILE A 34 35.97 -28.64 11.25
C ILE A 34 35.75 -28.33 9.76
N ILE A 35 34.67 -28.85 9.14
CA ILE A 35 34.35 -28.57 7.75
C ILE A 35 34.07 -27.08 7.55
N LEU A 36 33.25 -26.46 8.41
CA LEU A 36 32.94 -25.03 8.32
C LEU A 36 34.19 -24.16 8.51
N GLY A 37 35.07 -24.52 9.47
CA GLY A 37 36.34 -23.83 9.68
C GLY A 37 37.27 -23.92 8.47
N ARG A 38 37.43 -25.12 7.90
CA ARG A 38 38.21 -25.34 6.68
C ARG A 38 37.66 -24.53 5.48
N ALA A 39 36.33 -24.51 5.32
CA ALA A 39 35.69 -23.74 4.28
C ALA A 39 35.95 -22.22 4.42
N ALA A 40 35.81 -21.70 5.65
CA ALA A 40 36.13 -20.30 5.95
C ALA A 40 37.58 -19.94 5.69
N ILE A 41 38.54 -20.83 6.08
CA ILE A 41 39.97 -20.63 5.80
C ILE A 41 40.21 -20.63 4.28
N ALA A 42 39.69 -21.59 3.56
CA ALA A 42 39.85 -21.66 2.11
C ALA A 42 39.26 -20.43 1.41
N LYS A 43 38.12 -19.93 1.89
CA LYS A 43 37.50 -18.70 1.36
C LYS A 43 38.37 -17.47 1.61
N VAL A 44 38.86 -17.28 2.85
CA VAL A 44 39.65 -16.10 3.21
C VAL A 44 40.98 -16.04 2.44
N GLN A 45 41.54 -17.20 2.09
CA GLN A 45 42.75 -17.27 1.26
C GLN A 45 42.56 -16.70 -0.16
N LEU A 46 41.30 -16.70 -0.64
CA LEU A 46 40.97 -16.17 -1.95
C LEU A 46 40.51 -14.70 -1.88
N ASN A 47 40.32 -14.16 -0.69
CA ASN A 47 39.93 -12.77 -0.53
C ASN A 47 41.07 -11.81 -0.88
N ALA A 48 40.75 -10.65 -1.41
CA ALA A 48 41.70 -9.58 -1.66
C ALA A 48 41.52 -8.44 -0.62
N PRO A 49 42.59 -7.81 -0.18
CA PRO A 49 42.51 -6.65 0.71
C PRO A 49 41.97 -5.45 -0.06
N LEU A 50 40.66 -5.25 0.02
CA LEU A 50 40.02 -4.13 -0.63
C LEU A 50 40.12 -2.87 0.22
N THR A 51 40.14 -1.73 -0.45
CA THR A 51 40.05 -0.41 0.19
C THR A 51 38.62 0.10 -0.02
N ALA A 52 37.94 0.52 1.05
CA ALA A 52 36.64 1.15 0.95
C ALA A 52 36.77 2.46 0.15
N GLY A 53 35.99 2.56 -0.89
CA GLY A 53 35.81 3.82 -1.62
C GLY A 53 34.91 4.77 -0.85
N GLU A 54 35.10 6.06 -1.02
CA GLU A 54 34.21 7.09 -0.52
C GLU A 54 33.48 7.74 -1.70
N SER A 55 32.18 7.94 -1.57
CA SER A 55 31.37 8.65 -2.54
C SER A 55 30.48 9.65 -1.80
N PRO A 56 30.35 10.90 -2.31
CA PRO A 56 29.41 11.83 -1.74
C PRO A 56 27.99 11.25 -1.82
N VAL A 57 27.18 11.50 -0.80
CA VAL A 57 25.79 11.02 -0.74
C VAL A 57 24.83 12.20 -0.75
N THR A 58 23.89 12.18 -1.68
CA THR A 58 22.79 13.14 -1.72
C THR A 58 21.92 12.98 -0.48
N LYS A 59 21.80 14.02 0.35
CA LYS A 59 21.07 14.00 1.62
C LYS A 59 19.57 14.19 1.44
N ARG A 60 18.99 13.44 0.53
CA ARG A 60 17.55 13.39 0.26
C ARG A 60 17.15 11.95 -0.05
N ALA A 61 16.01 11.51 0.46
CA ALA A 61 15.45 10.19 0.17
C ALA A 61 14.22 10.30 -0.74
N LEU A 62 13.98 9.24 -1.51
CA LEU A 62 12.74 9.01 -2.26
C LEU A 62 11.97 7.87 -1.61
N VAL A 63 10.69 8.09 -1.35
CA VAL A 63 9.74 7.04 -0.94
C VAL A 63 8.73 6.82 -2.05
N ILE A 64 8.71 5.63 -2.63
CA ILE A 64 7.78 5.25 -3.70
C ILE A 64 6.58 4.54 -3.08
N GLY A 65 5.45 5.23 -3.06
CA GLY A 65 4.19 4.79 -2.47
C GLY A 65 3.84 5.55 -1.19
N GLY A 66 2.70 6.25 -1.21
CA GLY A 66 2.17 7.06 -0.12
C GLY A 66 1.19 6.30 0.79
N GLY A 67 1.30 4.97 0.91
CA GLY A 67 0.57 4.19 1.92
C GLY A 67 1.18 4.35 3.32
N ILE A 68 0.61 3.67 4.33
CA ILE A 68 1.04 3.81 5.74
C ILE A 68 2.54 3.54 5.94
N ALA A 69 3.11 2.55 5.24
CA ALA A 69 4.54 2.26 5.32
C ALA A 69 5.39 3.42 4.77
N GLY A 70 5.00 3.97 3.61
CA GLY A 70 5.71 5.11 3.02
C GLY A 70 5.57 6.39 3.84
N ILE A 71 4.37 6.66 4.37
CA ILE A 71 4.10 7.79 5.26
C ILE A 71 4.98 7.71 6.50
N GLN A 72 4.98 6.56 7.20
CA GLN A 72 5.80 6.39 8.41
C GLN A 72 7.30 6.53 8.09
N THR A 73 7.77 5.89 7.01
CA THR A 73 9.16 6.01 6.57
C THR A 73 9.56 7.47 6.29
N ALA A 74 8.68 8.22 5.63
CA ALA A 74 8.96 9.63 5.34
C ALA A 74 9.04 10.49 6.61
N LEU A 75 8.15 10.25 7.57
CA LEU A 75 8.19 10.92 8.87
C LEU A 75 9.48 10.59 9.62
N ASP A 76 9.86 9.31 9.71
CA ASP A 76 11.09 8.88 10.40
C ASP A 76 12.36 9.49 9.75
N ILE A 77 12.40 9.58 8.41
CA ILE A 77 13.52 10.20 7.68
C ILE A 77 13.56 11.71 7.94
N ALA A 78 12.40 12.38 7.94
CA ALA A 78 12.29 13.81 8.20
C ALA A 78 12.69 14.15 9.64
N ASP A 79 12.28 13.34 10.61
CA ASP A 79 12.65 13.47 12.03
C ASP A 79 14.15 13.26 12.24
N ALA A 80 14.80 12.41 11.45
CA ALA A 80 16.26 12.26 11.41
C ALA A 80 16.98 13.45 10.76
N GLY A 81 16.26 14.44 10.25
CA GLY A 81 16.78 15.69 9.72
C GLY A 81 17.00 15.74 8.21
N PHE A 82 16.60 14.70 7.46
CA PHE A 82 16.82 14.64 6.02
C PHE A 82 15.56 15.04 5.22
N GLU A 83 15.77 15.57 4.03
CA GLU A 83 14.69 15.82 3.08
C GLU A 83 14.19 14.50 2.48
N VAL A 84 12.88 14.40 2.25
CA VAL A 84 12.26 13.23 1.64
C VAL A 84 11.12 13.61 0.71
N ASP A 85 11.10 12.99 -0.45
CA ASP A 85 10.01 13.09 -1.42
C ASP A 85 9.18 11.81 -1.40
N ILE A 86 7.85 11.93 -1.27
CA ILE A 86 6.89 10.83 -1.43
C ILE A 86 6.30 10.90 -2.83
N VAL A 87 6.39 9.82 -3.61
CA VAL A 87 5.72 9.71 -4.91
C VAL A 87 4.56 8.73 -4.79
N GLU A 88 3.33 9.22 -5.03
CA GLU A 88 2.10 8.45 -4.96
C GLU A 88 1.30 8.53 -6.26
N LYS A 89 0.94 7.37 -6.81
CA LYS A 89 0.21 7.27 -8.08
C LYS A 89 -1.25 7.75 -8.00
N GLN A 90 -1.85 7.64 -6.82
CA GLN A 90 -3.21 8.10 -6.56
C GLN A 90 -3.25 9.61 -6.31
N PRO A 91 -4.40 10.26 -6.47
CA PRO A 91 -4.55 11.68 -6.21
C PRO A 91 -4.29 12.12 -4.76
N THR A 92 -4.16 11.18 -3.84
CA THR A 92 -3.97 11.38 -2.39
C THR A 92 -3.06 10.31 -1.83
N ILE A 93 -2.34 10.61 -0.75
CA ILE A 93 -1.65 9.59 0.06
C ILE A 93 -2.64 8.86 0.97
N GLY A 94 -2.18 7.80 1.65
CA GLY A 94 -2.95 6.99 2.61
C GLY A 94 -3.04 5.51 2.19
N GLY A 95 -3.02 5.21 0.89
CA GLY A 95 -3.04 3.85 0.35
C GLY A 95 -4.29 3.06 0.78
N LYS A 96 -4.15 1.74 0.87
CA LYS A 96 -5.28 0.85 1.20
C LYS A 96 -5.79 0.99 2.64
N MET A 97 -4.99 1.53 3.55
CA MET A 97 -5.44 1.77 4.92
C MET A 97 -6.60 2.77 5.00
N THR A 98 -6.77 3.65 4.01
CA THR A 98 -7.93 4.55 3.90
C THR A 98 -9.23 3.82 3.59
N GLN A 99 -9.16 2.60 3.05
CA GLN A 99 -10.30 1.80 2.62
C GLN A 99 -10.81 0.85 3.69
N ILE A 100 -10.04 0.58 4.75
CA ILE A 100 -10.42 -0.32 5.84
C ILE A 100 -11.05 0.45 7.02
N ASP A 101 -11.91 -0.22 7.77
CA ASP A 101 -12.58 0.35 8.93
C ASP A 101 -11.70 0.28 10.18
N LYS A 102 -11.36 -0.93 10.59
CA LYS A 102 -10.55 -1.19 11.77
C LYS A 102 -9.32 -2.02 11.46
N THR A 103 -8.27 -1.79 12.24
CA THR A 103 -7.05 -2.60 12.20
C THR A 103 -7.20 -3.86 13.05
N PHE A 104 -6.32 -4.84 12.89
CA PHE A 104 -6.17 -5.97 13.80
C PHE A 104 -4.72 -5.99 14.32
N PRO A 105 -4.43 -6.48 15.50
CA PRO A 105 -5.31 -7.17 16.46
C PRO A 105 -6.05 -6.22 17.40
N THR A 106 -5.76 -4.92 17.39
CA THR A 106 -6.22 -3.95 18.40
C THR A 106 -7.63 -3.41 18.15
N LEU A 107 -8.19 -3.61 16.94
CA LEU A 107 -9.47 -3.05 16.48
C LEU A 107 -9.55 -1.53 16.51
N ASP A 108 -8.41 -0.87 16.42
CA ASP A 108 -8.36 0.58 16.31
C ASP A 108 -8.97 1.07 15.00
N CYS A 109 -9.52 2.26 15.04
CA CYS A 109 -10.03 2.94 13.84
C CYS A 109 -8.88 3.26 12.89
N ALA A 110 -8.90 2.69 11.69
CA ALA A 110 -7.83 2.87 10.71
C ALA A 110 -7.65 4.34 10.29
N ALA A 111 -8.76 5.05 10.06
CA ALA A 111 -8.72 6.47 9.72
C ALA A 111 -8.17 7.34 10.87
N CYS A 112 -8.47 6.97 12.12
CA CYS A 112 -8.02 7.71 13.31
C CYS A 112 -6.49 7.59 13.52
N ILE A 113 -5.90 6.47 13.12
CA ILE A 113 -4.44 6.30 13.16
C ILE A 113 -3.77 6.97 11.95
N LEU A 114 -4.36 6.79 10.77
CA LEU A 114 -3.73 7.19 9.51
C LEU A 114 -3.82 8.70 9.25
N THR A 115 -4.99 9.32 9.51
CA THR A 115 -5.22 10.72 9.16
C THR A 115 -4.24 11.68 9.82
N PRO A 116 -3.92 11.59 11.13
CA PRO A 116 -2.90 12.43 11.73
C PRO A 116 -1.56 12.31 11.02
N LYS A 117 -1.10 11.10 10.72
CA LYS A 117 0.18 10.87 10.02
C LYS A 117 0.20 11.45 8.60
N MET A 118 -0.93 11.40 7.89
CA MET A 118 -1.06 12.06 6.57
C MET A 118 -0.95 13.59 6.69
N VAL A 119 -1.55 14.17 7.73
CA VAL A 119 -1.48 15.60 8.01
C VAL A 119 -0.06 15.99 8.43
N ASP A 120 0.58 15.22 9.31
CA ASP A 120 1.97 15.45 9.72
C ASP A 120 2.91 15.46 8.52
N CYS A 121 2.74 14.52 7.57
CA CYS A 121 3.50 14.54 6.31
C CYS A 121 3.27 15.82 5.49
N ALA A 122 2.04 16.30 5.43
CA ALA A 122 1.70 17.48 4.64
C ALA A 122 2.18 18.80 5.27
N GLN A 123 2.35 18.82 6.58
CA GLN A 123 2.80 19.98 7.36
C GLN A 123 4.31 20.01 7.61
N ASN A 124 5.02 18.91 7.35
CA ASN A 124 6.45 18.83 7.58
C ASN A 124 7.24 19.47 6.43
N ASP A 125 8.02 20.49 6.72
CA ASP A 125 8.80 21.26 5.74
C ASP A 125 9.87 20.42 5.00
N LYS A 126 10.26 19.25 5.55
CA LYS A 126 11.22 18.34 4.93
C LYS A 126 10.57 17.29 4.05
N ILE A 127 9.25 17.17 4.08
CA ILE A 127 8.51 16.19 3.29
C ILE A 127 7.81 16.87 2.11
N ASN A 128 8.15 16.43 0.91
CA ASN A 128 7.47 16.89 -0.30
C ASN A 128 6.61 15.74 -0.88
N ILE A 129 5.33 16.02 -1.10
CA ILE A 129 4.36 15.01 -1.56
C ILE A 129 4.07 15.22 -3.05
N TYR A 130 4.54 14.31 -3.89
CA TYR A 130 4.16 14.17 -5.30
C TYR A 130 2.99 13.20 -5.43
N ALA A 131 1.78 13.64 -5.06
CA ALA A 131 0.57 12.86 -5.31
C ALA A 131 0.15 12.97 -6.79
N TYR A 132 -0.55 11.96 -7.29
CA TYR A 132 -0.92 11.77 -8.70
C TYR A 132 0.30 11.75 -9.63
N SER A 133 1.36 11.08 -9.17
CA SER A 133 2.67 11.05 -9.83
C SER A 133 3.26 9.64 -9.85
N GLU A 134 4.10 9.37 -10.82
CA GLU A 134 4.74 8.07 -11.02
C GLU A 134 6.22 8.22 -11.33
N VAL A 135 7.04 7.33 -10.77
CA VAL A 135 8.46 7.22 -11.14
C VAL A 135 8.54 6.58 -12.52
N GLN A 136 9.19 7.25 -13.47
CA GLN A 136 9.38 6.76 -14.83
C GLN A 136 10.75 6.14 -15.07
N GLU A 137 11.78 6.72 -14.48
CA GLU A 137 13.16 6.27 -14.70
C GLU A 137 13.97 6.46 -13.43
N VAL A 138 14.83 5.48 -13.14
CA VAL A 138 15.84 5.55 -12.08
C VAL A 138 17.18 5.19 -12.68
N LYS A 139 18.17 6.06 -12.53
CA LYS A 139 19.57 5.85 -12.93
C LYS A 139 20.51 6.12 -11.76
N GLY A 140 21.78 5.72 -11.88
CA GLY A 140 22.78 5.95 -10.86
C GLY A 140 23.03 4.76 -9.95
N PHE A 141 23.47 5.01 -8.74
CA PHE A 141 23.86 3.99 -7.76
C PHE A 141 23.54 4.47 -6.35
N VAL A 142 23.68 3.59 -5.37
CA VAL A 142 23.46 3.91 -3.95
C VAL A 142 24.26 5.12 -3.52
N GLY A 143 23.57 6.11 -2.99
CA GLY A 143 24.12 7.42 -2.65
C GLY A 143 23.83 8.51 -3.69
N ASN A 144 23.64 8.16 -4.99
CA ASN A 144 23.50 9.12 -6.08
C ASN A 144 22.55 8.59 -7.17
N PHE A 145 21.26 8.55 -6.87
CA PHE A 145 20.24 8.19 -7.82
C PHE A 145 19.69 9.43 -8.54
N HIS A 146 19.55 9.37 -9.86
CA HIS A 146 18.88 10.36 -10.68
C HIS A 146 17.51 9.80 -11.08
N VAL A 147 16.42 10.47 -10.68
CA VAL A 147 15.07 9.96 -10.84
C VAL A 147 14.21 10.94 -11.63
N LYS A 148 13.48 10.40 -12.63
CA LYS A 148 12.43 11.13 -13.36
C LYS A 148 11.07 10.78 -12.78
N ILE A 149 10.34 11.80 -12.36
CA ILE A 149 9.00 11.69 -11.79
C ILE A 149 8.03 12.37 -12.74
N LYS A 150 7.04 11.62 -13.21
CA LYS A 150 5.94 12.14 -14.01
C LYS A 150 4.81 12.60 -13.10
N LYS A 151 4.54 13.89 -13.03
CA LYS A 151 3.36 14.48 -12.41
C LYS A 151 2.24 14.49 -13.43
N LYS A 152 1.16 13.77 -13.20
CA LYS A 152 -0.01 13.74 -14.08
C LYS A 152 -0.82 15.02 -13.93
N ALA A 153 -1.38 15.49 -15.03
CA ALA A 153 -2.30 16.61 -15.02
C ALA A 153 -3.57 16.27 -14.21
N ARG A 154 -3.83 17.04 -13.17
CA ARG A 154 -5.10 16.94 -12.38
C ARG A 154 -6.22 17.75 -13.01
N TYR A 155 -5.85 18.71 -13.91
CA TYR A 155 -6.71 19.74 -14.44
C TYR A 155 -7.32 20.64 -13.37
N VAL A 156 -6.69 20.68 -12.21
CA VAL A 156 -7.03 21.49 -11.05
C VAL A 156 -5.74 22.03 -10.45
N ASP A 157 -5.67 23.34 -10.26
CA ASP A 157 -4.55 24.02 -9.60
C ASP A 157 -4.58 23.70 -8.09
N THR A 158 -3.57 22.97 -7.64
CA THR A 158 -3.47 22.49 -6.25
C THR A 158 -3.24 23.62 -5.25
N THR A 159 -2.72 24.77 -5.71
CA THR A 159 -2.47 25.93 -4.85
C THR A 159 -3.72 26.78 -4.61
N LYS A 160 -4.71 26.69 -5.51
CA LYS A 160 -5.96 27.44 -5.44
C LYS A 160 -7.12 26.61 -4.89
N CYS A 161 -7.11 25.30 -5.12
CA CYS A 161 -8.22 24.43 -4.74
C CYS A 161 -8.35 24.33 -3.22
N THR A 162 -9.50 24.72 -2.69
CA THR A 162 -9.82 24.62 -1.25
C THR A 162 -10.44 23.28 -0.84
N GLY A 163 -10.71 22.37 -1.80
CA GLY A 163 -11.34 21.08 -1.52
C GLY A 163 -12.81 21.17 -1.09
N CYS A 164 -13.55 22.22 -1.44
CA CYS A 164 -14.95 22.45 -1.04
C CYS A 164 -15.94 21.43 -1.62
N GLY A 165 -15.64 20.79 -2.76
CA GLY A 165 -16.48 19.75 -3.37
C GLY A 165 -17.60 20.28 -4.31
N GLU A 166 -17.87 21.58 -4.42
CA GLU A 166 -18.94 22.14 -5.27
C GLU A 166 -18.82 21.70 -6.73
N CYS A 167 -17.59 21.67 -7.26
CA CYS A 167 -17.35 21.21 -8.63
C CYS A 167 -17.74 19.74 -8.83
N THR A 168 -17.58 18.90 -7.81
CA THR A 168 -18.01 17.51 -7.83
C THR A 168 -19.53 17.44 -7.88
N GLU A 169 -20.24 18.16 -7.03
CA GLU A 169 -21.71 18.13 -6.98
C GLU A 169 -22.37 18.57 -8.28
N LYS A 170 -21.82 19.51 -8.98
CA LYS A 170 -22.35 20.05 -10.24
C LYS A 170 -21.95 19.26 -11.50
N CYS A 171 -21.01 18.31 -11.38
CA CYS A 171 -20.60 17.50 -12.53
C CYS A 171 -21.73 16.59 -13.03
N PRO A 172 -22.07 16.63 -14.33
CA PRO A 172 -23.18 15.82 -14.89
C PRO A 172 -22.79 14.33 -15.07
N MET A 173 -21.49 14.02 -15.10
CA MET A 173 -21.00 12.64 -15.28
C MET A 173 -21.06 11.89 -13.95
N LYS A 174 -22.14 11.12 -13.74
CA LYS A 174 -22.50 10.51 -12.43
C LYS A 174 -22.36 9.00 -12.36
N LYS A 175 -22.07 8.32 -13.46
CA LYS A 175 -22.11 6.85 -13.56
C LYS A 175 -20.73 6.26 -13.85
N ILE A 176 -19.70 6.78 -13.16
CA ILE A 176 -18.34 6.27 -13.28
C ILE A 176 -18.10 5.37 -12.06
N PRO A 177 -17.72 4.11 -12.23
CA PRO A 177 -17.40 3.25 -11.09
C PRO A 177 -16.39 3.93 -10.16
N ASN A 178 -16.66 3.95 -8.88
CA ASN A 178 -15.82 4.57 -7.88
C ASN A 178 -14.69 3.60 -7.47
N GLU A 179 -13.49 3.84 -7.91
CA GLU A 179 -12.32 2.99 -7.64
C GLU A 179 -11.99 2.93 -6.14
N PHE A 180 -12.27 4.02 -5.40
CA PHE A 180 -12.06 4.04 -3.95
C PHE A 180 -12.98 3.04 -3.23
N ASN A 181 -14.21 2.89 -3.69
CA ASN A 181 -15.18 1.91 -3.20
C ASN A 181 -15.22 0.62 -4.04
N LEU A 182 -14.19 0.38 -4.87
CA LEU A 182 -14.04 -0.84 -5.67
C LEU A 182 -15.22 -1.12 -6.61
N GLY A 183 -15.87 -0.06 -7.09
CA GLY A 183 -17.04 -0.15 -7.99
C GLY A 183 -18.36 -0.40 -7.29
N LEU A 184 -18.42 -0.49 -5.97
CA LEU A 184 -19.68 -0.68 -5.21
C LEU A 184 -20.64 0.51 -5.32
N ASP A 185 -20.14 1.69 -5.63
CA ASP A 185 -20.90 2.89 -5.95
C ASP A 185 -20.30 3.63 -7.16
N ASN A 186 -20.85 4.79 -7.48
CA ASN A 186 -20.39 5.61 -8.59
C ASN A 186 -19.83 6.94 -8.11
N ARG A 187 -18.81 7.42 -8.80
CA ARG A 187 -18.26 8.77 -8.67
C ARG A 187 -18.55 9.64 -9.90
N ARG A 188 -18.13 10.87 -9.81
CA ARG A 188 -18.20 11.84 -10.93
C ARG A 188 -16.85 11.99 -11.63
N ALA A 189 -16.84 12.61 -12.82
CA ALA A 189 -15.59 12.82 -13.56
C ALA A 189 -14.64 13.80 -12.88
N ILE A 190 -15.13 14.73 -12.07
CA ILE A 190 -14.32 15.50 -11.13
C ILE A 190 -14.65 15.05 -9.70
N TYR A 191 -13.65 14.72 -8.93
CA TYR A 191 -13.85 14.08 -7.62
C TYR A 191 -12.68 14.35 -6.66
N ILE A 192 -12.96 14.19 -5.38
CA ILE A 192 -11.99 14.02 -4.29
C ILE A 192 -12.18 12.57 -3.82
N PRO A 193 -11.14 11.73 -3.73
CA PRO A 193 -11.29 10.31 -3.48
C PRO A 193 -12.05 9.97 -2.19
N PHE A 194 -11.76 10.68 -1.10
CA PHE A 194 -12.44 10.54 0.19
C PHE A 194 -12.28 11.82 1.04
N ALA A 195 -13.04 11.94 2.10
CA ALA A 195 -13.17 13.20 2.85
C ALA A 195 -11.85 13.68 3.50
N GLN A 196 -11.01 12.74 3.99
CA GLN A 196 -9.73 12.99 4.65
C GLN A 196 -8.53 13.00 3.69
N ALA A 197 -8.76 13.13 2.38
CA ALA A 197 -7.69 13.11 1.37
C ALA A 197 -6.59 14.15 1.66
N VAL A 198 -5.34 13.76 1.44
CA VAL A 198 -4.16 14.63 1.54
C VAL A 198 -3.29 14.44 0.28
N PRO A 199 -3.11 15.49 -0.54
CA PRO A 199 -3.79 16.79 -0.46
C PRO A 199 -5.30 16.67 -0.74
N LYS A 200 -6.11 17.49 -0.06
CA LYS A 200 -7.56 17.57 -0.29
C LYS A 200 -7.88 18.44 -1.51
N VAL A 201 -7.57 17.93 -2.68
CA VAL A 201 -7.70 18.65 -3.97
C VAL A 201 -8.49 17.78 -4.94
N ALA A 202 -9.44 18.40 -5.65
CA ALA A 202 -10.17 17.72 -6.69
C ALA A 202 -9.25 17.28 -7.85
N THR A 203 -9.65 16.22 -8.53
CA THR A 203 -8.97 15.71 -9.72
C THR A 203 -10.01 15.45 -10.80
N ILE A 204 -9.72 15.80 -12.04
CA ILE A 204 -10.57 15.50 -13.19
C ILE A 204 -10.05 14.24 -13.87
N ASP A 205 -10.93 13.28 -14.06
CA ASP A 205 -10.69 12.08 -14.85
C ASP A 205 -10.83 12.43 -16.35
N PRO A 206 -9.73 12.42 -17.13
CA PRO A 206 -9.76 12.82 -18.53
C PRO A 206 -10.59 11.88 -19.40
N ASP A 207 -10.65 10.60 -19.04
CA ASP A 207 -11.34 9.58 -19.83
C ASP A 207 -12.86 9.68 -19.72
N HIS A 208 -13.37 10.39 -18.71
CA HIS A 208 -14.80 10.53 -18.47
C HIS A 208 -15.28 11.99 -18.48
N CYS A 209 -14.38 12.96 -18.65
CA CYS A 209 -14.73 14.37 -18.65
C CYS A 209 -15.17 14.86 -20.03
N ASN A 210 -16.43 15.28 -20.18
CA ASN A 210 -16.94 15.81 -21.45
C ASN A 210 -16.17 17.05 -21.94
N MET A 211 -15.67 17.90 -21.04
CA MET A 211 -14.89 19.07 -21.45
C MET A 211 -13.56 18.67 -22.05
N LEU A 212 -12.83 17.73 -21.45
CA LEU A 212 -11.53 17.26 -21.95
C LEU A 212 -11.68 16.41 -23.21
N LYS A 213 -12.76 15.64 -23.34
CA LYS A 213 -12.99 14.77 -24.51
C LYS A 213 -13.49 15.51 -25.74
N ASN A 214 -14.39 16.46 -25.57
CA ASN A 214 -15.10 17.06 -26.72
C ASN A 214 -15.37 18.57 -26.59
N GLY A 215 -14.87 19.24 -25.56
CA GLY A 215 -15.02 20.66 -25.33
C GLY A 215 -16.44 21.11 -24.92
N LYS A 216 -17.36 20.18 -24.69
CA LYS A 216 -18.80 20.49 -24.50
C LYS A 216 -19.22 20.39 -23.03
N CYS A 217 -18.60 21.20 -22.17
CA CYS A 217 -19.01 21.30 -20.76
C CYS A 217 -18.38 22.56 -20.14
N GLY A 218 -17.83 22.50 -18.92
CA GLY A 218 -17.18 23.60 -18.21
C GLY A 218 -17.92 23.99 -16.93
N LEU A 219 -18.90 23.21 -16.49
CA LEU A 219 -19.70 23.50 -15.28
C LEU A 219 -18.82 23.61 -14.03
N CYS A 220 -17.84 22.71 -13.86
CA CYS A 220 -16.95 22.76 -12.70
C CYS A 220 -16.10 24.04 -12.65
N ALA A 221 -15.68 24.57 -13.80
CA ALA A 221 -14.99 25.86 -13.84
C ALA A 221 -15.90 27.04 -13.51
N LYS A 222 -17.16 26.99 -13.95
CA LYS A 222 -18.13 28.06 -13.69
C LYS A 222 -18.52 28.19 -12.22
N VAL A 223 -18.54 27.08 -11.48
CA VAL A 223 -18.93 27.07 -10.05
C VAL A 223 -17.73 27.18 -9.11
N CYS A 224 -16.51 27.09 -9.62
CA CYS A 224 -15.31 27.16 -8.80
C CYS A 224 -15.00 28.62 -8.42
N SER A 225 -15.38 29.04 -7.24
CA SER A 225 -15.12 30.40 -6.72
C SER A 225 -13.61 30.72 -6.61
N ALA A 226 -12.79 29.69 -6.36
CA ALA A 226 -11.33 29.83 -6.29
C ALA A 226 -10.64 29.87 -7.66
N GLY A 227 -11.36 29.66 -8.77
CA GLY A 227 -10.80 29.62 -10.12
C GLY A 227 -9.70 28.59 -10.30
N ALA A 228 -9.81 27.44 -9.62
CA ALA A 228 -8.77 26.41 -9.60
C ALA A 228 -8.80 25.46 -10.82
N ILE A 229 -9.82 25.49 -11.65
CA ILE A 229 -9.96 24.55 -12.79
C ILE A 229 -9.14 25.02 -13.98
N ASP A 230 -8.23 24.19 -14.45
CA ASP A 230 -7.38 24.44 -15.63
C ASP A 230 -7.36 23.23 -16.56
N TYR A 231 -8.20 23.26 -17.59
CA TYR A 231 -8.29 22.20 -18.60
C TYR A 231 -7.07 22.13 -19.54
N LYS A 232 -6.17 23.10 -19.50
CA LYS A 232 -4.97 23.16 -20.35
C LYS A 232 -3.74 22.54 -19.68
N GLN A 233 -3.88 22.10 -18.42
CA GLN A 233 -2.81 21.45 -17.69
C GLN A 233 -2.25 20.26 -18.48
N GLN A 234 -0.92 20.10 -18.44
CA GLN A 234 -0.22 19.00 -19.07
C GLN A 234 0.58 18.22 -18.01
N ASP A 235 0.89 16.98 -18.33
CA ASP A 235 1.82 16.19 -17.54
C ASP A 235 3.18 16.88 -17.46
N GLN A 236 3.82 16.82 -16.31
CA GLN A 236 5.13 17.44 -16.08
C GLN A 236 6.14 16.36 -15.68
N ILE A 237 7.37 16.50 -16.18
CA ILE A 237 8.50 15.68 -15.73
C ILE A 237 9.34 16.50 -14.75
N VAL A 238 9.56 15.94 -13.58
CA VAL A 238 10.45 16.49 -12.55
C VAL A 238 11.65 15.56 -12.44
N GLU A 239 12.86 16.10 -12.56
CA GLU A 239 14.10 15.37 -12.36
C GLU A 239 14.70 15.76 -11.01
N ARG A 240 15.08 14.76 -10.20
CA ARG A 240 15.62 14.94 -8.85
C ARG A 240 16.70 13.90 -8.54
N GLU A 241 17.58 14.29 -7.62
CA GLU A 241 18.66 13.43 -7.11
C GLU A 241 18.35 12.96 -5.69
N TYR A 242 18.66 11.68 -5.42
CA TYR A 242 18.41 11.03 -4.14
C TYR A 242 19.58 10.16 -3.72
N GLY A 243 19.90 10.15 -2.43
CA GLY A 243 20.89 9.23 -1.86
C GLY A 243 20.33 7.84 -1.57
N ALA A 244 19.02 7.76 -1.31
CA ALA A 244 18.36 6.49 -1.01
C ALA A 244 16.96 6.45 -1.63
N ILE A 245 16.49 5.24 -1.97
CA ILE A 245 15.13 4.98 -2.45
C ILE A 245 14.51 3.90 -1.58
N VAL A 246 13.33 4.18 -1.03
CA VAL A 246 12.52 3.23 -0.28
C VAL A 246 11.29 2.86 -1.11
N VAL A 247 11.10 1.57 -1.34
CA VAL A 247 9.96 1.04 -2.10
C VAL A 247 8.87 0.60 -1.13
N ALA A 248 7.76 1.35 -1.09
CA ALA A 248 6.61 1.15 -0.21
C ALA A 248 5.30 1.03 -1.00
N THR A 249 5.33 0.34 -2.14
CA THR A 249 4.25 0.28 -3.13
C THR A 249 3.03 -0.55 -2.70
N GLY A 250 3.10 -1.17 -1.52
CA GLY A 250 2.01 -1.97 -0.97
C GLY A 250 1.77 -3.27 -1.73
N TYR A 251 0.50 -3.65 -1.86
CA TYR A 251 0.07 -4.87 -2.55
C TYR A 251 -1.13 -4.60 -3.46
N ASN A 252 -1.30 -5.45 -4.44
CA ASN A 252 -2.53 -5.51 -5.24
C ASN A 252 -3.32 -6.76 -4.85
N PRO A 253 -4.65 -6.64 -4.64
CA PRO A 253 -5.52 -7.81 -4.53
C PRO A 253 -5.40 -8.68 -5.79
N ILE A 254 -5.67 -9.97 -5.64
CA ILE A 254 -5.79 -10.86 -6.80
C ILE A 254 -7.00 -10.44 -7.65
N LYS A 255 -6.97 -10.79 -8.92
CA LYS A 255 -8.13 -10.64 -9.80
C LYS A 255 -9.05 -11.82 -9.56
N LEU A 256 -10.21 -11.58 -8.97
CA LEU A 256 -11.18 -12.63 -8.66
C LEU A 256 -11.86 -13.19 -9.90
N ASP A 257 -11.91 -12.42 -10.99
CA ASP A 257 -12.42 -12.90 -12.29
C ASP A 257 -11.63 -14.10 -12.85
N ASP A 258 -10.40 -14.33 -12.40
CA ASP A 258 -9.59 -15.49 -12.78
C ASP A 258 -10.00 -16.79 -12.02
N TYR A 259 -11.03 -16.72 -11.14
CA TYR A 259 -11.45 -17.78 -10.23
C TYR A 259 -12.96 -18.05 -10.35
N ASP A 260 -13.37 -18.64 -11.47
CA ASP A 260 -14.81 -18.91 -11.79
C ASP A 260 -15.50 -19.78 -10.74
N GLU A 261 -14.76 -20.65 -10.04
CA GLU A 261 -15.27 -21.53 -8.99
C GLU A 261 -15.92 -20.79 -7.81
N TYR A 262 -15.60 -19.51 -7.62
CA TYR A 262 -16.22 -18.69 -6.55
C TYR A 262 -17.33 -17.79 -7.07
N ALA A 263 -17.66 -17.84 -8.35
CA ALA A 263 -18.79 -17.12 -8.96
C ALA A 263 -18.76 -15.58 -8.78
N TYR A 264 -17.57 -14.97 -8.62
CA TYR A 264 -17.44 -13.53 -8.41
C TYR A 264 -18.06 -12.71 -9.56
N SER A 265 -17.79 -13.10 -10.81
CA SER A 265 -18.36 -12.45 -12.00
C SER A 265 -19.85 -12.74 -12.21
N LEU A 266 -20.39 -13.76 -11.55
CA LEU A 266 -21.79 -14.21 -11.72
C LEU A 266 -22.75 -13.67 -10.67
N SER A 267 -22.26 -13.37 -9.48
CA SER A 267 -23.09 -12.91 -8.37
C SER A 267 -22.52 -11.66 -7.72
N LYS A 268 -23.33 -10.62 -7.62
CA LYS A 268 -22.96 -9.37 -6.94
C LYS A 268 -22.74 -9.54 -5.43
N ASP A 269 -23.24 -10.62 -4.85
CA ASP A 269 -23.13 -10.91 -3.41
C ASP A 269 -21.85 -11.69 -3.07
N VAL A 270 -21.06 -12.06 -4.09
CA VAL A 270 -19.69 -12.53 -3.91
C VAL A 270 -18.78 -11.32 -4.00
N VAL A 271 -18.12 -10.99 -2.92
CA VAL A 271 -17.31 -9.78 -2.79
C VAL A 271 -15.89 -10.11 -2.29
N SER A 272 -14.92 -9.31 -2.69
CA SER A 272 -13.58 -9.38 -2.12
C SER A 272 -13.55 -8.90 -0.67
N SER A 273 -12.50 -9.24 0.06
CA SER A 273 -12.32 -8.75 1.45
C SER A 273 -12.27 -7.22 1.54
N LEU A 274 -11.72 -6.56 0.53
CA LEU A 274 -11.63 -5.11 0.53
C LEU A 274 -12.98 -4.45 0.19
N GLU A 275 -13.77 -5.05 -0.70
CA GLU A 275 -15.17 -4.65 -0.91
C GLU A 275 -16.00 -4.83 0.36
N PHE A 276 -15.79 -5.94 1.07
CA PHE A 276 -16.44 -6.16 2.36
C PHE A 276 -16.09 -5.09 3.40
N GLU A 277 -14.80 -4.68 3.48
CA GLU A 277 -14.38 -3.52 4.28
C GLU A 277 -15.17 -2.26 3.92
N ARG A 278 -15.38 -2.00 2.63
CA ARG A 278 -16.14 -0.81 2.20
C ARG A 278 -17.63 -0.91 2.55
N LEU A 279 -18.22 -2.08 2.47
CA LEU A 279 -19.63 -2.30 2.86
C LEU A 279 -19.84 -2.14 4.38
N THR A 280 -18.84 -2.47 5.19
CA THR A 280 -18.96 -2.37 6.66
C THR A 280 -18.45 -1.05 7.24
N ASN A 281 -17.75 -0.25 6.44
CA ASN A 281 -17.19 1.04 6.87
C ASN A 281 -18.25 2.15 6.88
N ALA A 282 -18.29 2.94 7.96
CA ALA A 282 -19.23 4.05 8.10
C ALA A 282 -19.12 5.12 6.99
N ALA A 283 -17.93 5.28 6.38
CA ALA A 283 -17.69 6.13 5.21
C ALA A 283 -17.82 5.38 3.88
N GLY A 284 -18.34 4.15 3.91
CA GLY A 284 -18.58 3.33 2.72
C GLY A 284 -19.93 3.60 2.07
N PRO A 285 -20.23 2.91 0.95
CA PRO A 285 -21.41 3.18 0.13
C PRO A 285 -22.75 2.91 0.84
N THR A 286 -22.73 2.08 1.89
CA THR A 286 -23.91 1.69 2.68
C THR A 286 -23.97 2.38 4.05
N GLY A 287 -23.10 3.34 4.31
CA GLY A 287 -23.02 4.01 5.63
C GLY A 287 -22.66 3.05 6.78
N GLY A 288 -21.93 1.98 6.47
CA GLY A 288 -21.52 0.95 7.44
C GLY A 288 -22.60 -0.07 7.80
N THR A 289 -23.74 -0.06 7.13
CA THR A 289 -24.73 -1.12 7.26
C THR A 289 -24.41 -2.23 6.28
N LEU A 290 -24.26 -3.46 6.76
CA LEU A 290 -23.95 -4.59 5.90
C LEU A 290 -25.20 -4.98 5.09
N LEU A 291 -25.16 -4.68 3.81
CA LEU A 291 -26.23 -4.94 2.86
C LEU A 291 -25.68 -5.73 1.67
N ARG A 292 -26.47 -6.65 1.16
CA ARG A 292 -26.16 -7.40 -0.08
C ARG A 292 -26.18 -6.44 -1.28
N PRO A 293 -25.13 -6.42 -2.12
CA PRO A 293 -25.09 -5.56 -3.30
C PRO A 293 -26.18 -5.86 -4.32
N SER A 294 -26.74 -7.07 -4.33
CA SER A 294 -27.77 -7.49 -5.28
C SER A 294 -29.14 -6.85 -5.04
N ASP A 295 -29.58 -6.76 -3.78
CA ASP A 295 -30.93 -6.36 -3.42
C ASP A 295 -31.05 -5.37 -2.25
N GLY A 296 -29.94 -4.96 -1.66
CA GLY A 296 -29.90 -4.01 -0.55
C GLY A 296 -30.45 -4.54 0.78
N LYS A 297 -30.63 -5.86 0.93
CA LYS A 297 -31.09 -6.46 2.17
C LYS A 297 -29.93 -6.95 3.04
N HIS A 298 -30.18 -7.07 4.33
CA HIS A 298 -29.22 -7.63 5.26
C HIS A 298 -29.03 -9.15 5.00
N PRO A 299 -27.79 -9.67 4.92
CA PRO A 299 -27.55 -11.11 4.80
C PRO A 299 -27.79 -11.83 6.13
N HIS A 300 -28.50 -12.96 6.11
CA HIS A 300 -28.64 -13.85 7.27
C HIS A 300 -27.42 -14.75 7.47
N THR A 301 -26.70 -15.04 6.39
CA THR A 301 -25.53 -15.91 6.41
C THR A 301 -24.37 -15.26 5.68
N LEU A 302 -23.20 -15.29 6.29
CA LEU A 302 -21.93 -14.86 5.72
C LEU A 302 -21.00 -16.06 5.58
N VAL A 303 -20.35 -16.15 4.42
CA VAL A 303 -19.36 -17.20 4.14
C VAL A 303 -18.04 -16.56 3.77
N PHE A 304 -16.99 -16.84 4.52
CA PHE A 304 -15.63 -16.43 4.22
C PHE A 304 -14.84 -17.62 3.67
N VAL A 305 -14.25 -17.43 2.48
CA VAL A 305 -13.39 -18.43 1.86
C VAL A 305 -11.94 -17.93 1.91
N GLN A 306 -11.09 -18.69 2.59
CA GLN A 306 -9.68 -18.37 2.79
C GLN A 306 -8.80 -18.88 1.64
N CYS A 307 -7.58 -18.38 1.57
CA CYS A 307 -6.52 -18.82 0.66
C CYS A 307 -6.86 -18.69 -0.84
N VAL A 308 -7.90 -17.95 -1.22
CA VAL A 308 -8.21 -17.70 -2.64
C VAL A 308 -7.01 -17.05 -3.33
N GLY A 309 -6.47 -17.71 -4.37
CA GLY A 309 -5.28 -17.26 -5.08
C GLY A 309 -3.95 -17.29 -4.30
N SER A 310 -3.95 -17.81 -3.07
CA SER A 310 -2.77 -18.06 -2.24
C SER A 310 -2.62 -19.54 -1.94
N ARG A 311 -1.37 -20.01 -1.71
CA ARG A 311 -1.08 -21.43 -1.44
C ARG A 311 -1.58 -22.35 -2.57
N CYS A 312 -1.63 -21.82 -3.77
CA CYS A 312 -2.06 -22.53 -4.96
C CYS A 312 -0.84 -23.13 -5.65
N SER A 313 -0.84 -24.44 -5.84
CA SER A 313 0.23 -25.17 -6.56
C SER A 313 -0.04 -25.31 -8.06
N ALA A 314 -1.25 -24.92 -8.54
CA ALA A 314 -1.58 -24.99 -9.95
C ALA A 314 -0.76 -23.95 -10.75
N GLU A 315 -0.11 -24.40 -11.81
CA GLU A 315 0.70 -23.55 -12.68
C GLU A 315 -0.18 -22.47 -13.33
N GLY A 316 0.31 -21.23 -13.32
CA GLY A 316 -0.38 -20.08 -13.92
C GLY A 316 -1.58 -19.55 -13.12
N LYS A 317 -2.00 -20.21 -12.02
CA LYS A 317 -3.16 -19.79 -11.21
C LYS A 317 -2.76 -19.49 -9.77
N GLY A 318 -2.76 -18.22 -9.37
CA GLY A 318 -2.45 -17.81 -8.01
C GLY A 318 -0.96 -17.83 -7.65
N LYS A 319 -0.68 -17.84 -6.36
CA LYS A 319 0.67 -17.85 -5.76
C LYS A 319 0.85 -19.05 -4.83
N SER A 320 2.02 -19.68 -4.87
CA SER A 320 2.33 -20.86 -4.03
C SER A 320 2.49 -20.50 -2.55
N TYR A 321 2.81 -19.26 -2.22
CA TYR A 321 3.00 -18.80 -0.84
C TYR A 321 1.70 -18.29 -0.20
N CYS A 322 1.70 -18.21 1.14
CA CYS A 322 0.62 -17.61 1.93
C CYS A 322 0.71 -16.08 1.91
N SER A 323 -0.41 -15.39 1.72
CA SER A 323 -0.50 -13.92 1.82
C SER A 323 -0.29 -13.38 3.24
N LYS A 324 -0.38 -14.23 4.28
CA LYS A 324 -0.22 -13.92 5.70
C LYS A 324 -1.18 -12.85 6.24
N ILE A 325 -2.32 -12.64 5.62
CA ILE A 325 -3.26 -11.58 6.01
C ILE A 325 -4.71 -12.06 6.10
N CYS A 326 -5.13 -13.01 5.25
CA CYS A 326 -6.56 -13.35 5.16
C CYS A 326 -7.15 -13.92 6.45
N CYS A 327 -6.42 -14.75 7.21
CA CYS A 327 -6.91 -15.29 8.48
C CYS A 327 -7.24 -14.17 9.46
N MET A 328 -6.37 -13.18 9.57
CA MET A 328 -6.53 -12.10 10.55
C MET A 328 -7.66 -11.12 10.18
N TYR A 329 -7.76 -10.70 8.92
CA TYR A 329 -8.87 -9.82 8.56
C TYR A 329 -10.22 -10.56 8.59
N THR A 330 -10.25 -11.86 8.32
CA THR A 330 -11.50 -12.64 8.44
C THR A 330 -11.91 -12.81 9.90
N ALA A 331 -10.98 -13.11 10.81
CA ALA A 331 -11.27 -13.13 12.25
C ALA A 331 -11.88 -11.78 12.70
N LYS A 332 -11.24 -10.66 12.30
CA LYS A 332 -11.77 -9.31 12.56
C LYS A 332 -13.20 -9.14 11.99
N HIS A 333 -13.42 -9.45 10.71
CA HIS A 333 -14.71 -9.29 10.07
C HIS A 333 -15.80 -10.15 10.71
N ALA A 334 -15.50 -11.42 10.98
CA ALA A 334 -16.40 -12.34 11.63
C ALA A 334 -16.82 -11.83 13.02
N MET A 335 -15.86 -11.37 13.82
CA MET A 335 -16.11 -10.84 15.15
C MET A 335 -16.97 -9.55 15.10
N LEU A 336 -16.60 -8.58 14.28
CA LEU A 336 -17.35 -7.32 14.14
C LEU A 336 -18.76 -7.55 13.59
N CYS A 337 -18.95 -8.51 12.68
CA CYS A 337 -20.27 -8.87 12.17
C CYS A 337 -21.12 -9.52 13.25
N ARG A 338 -20.57 -10.45 14.03
CA ARG A 338 -21.31 -11.11 15.12
C ARG A 338 -21.67 -10.14 16.25
N GLU A 339 -20.79 -9.17 16.54
CA GLU A 339 -21.06 -8.12 17.51
C GLU A 339 -22.21 -7.21 17.06
N LYS A 340 -22.18 -6.76 15.80
CA LYS A 340 -23.18 -5.82 15.26
C LYS A 340 -24.49 -6.48 14.84
N TYR A 341 -24.43 -7.75 14.40
CA TYR A 341 -25.54 -8.53 13.87
C TYR A 341 -25.56 -9.94 14.49
N PRO A 342 -26.04 -10.09 15.75
CA PRO A 342 -26.00 -11.36 16.49
C PRO A 342 -26.72 -12.52 15.79
N ASP A 343 -27.76 -12.21 15.00
CA ASP A 343 -28.59 -13.19 14.28
C ASP A 343 -27.97 -13.64 12.95
N THR A 344 -26.84 -13.04 12.54
CA THR A 344 -26.14 -13.44 11.31
C THR A 344 -25.25 -14.63 11.57
N GLU A 345 -25.46 -15.71 10.84
CA GLU A 345 -24.57 -16.87 10.85
C GLU A 345 -23.28 -16.59 10.07
N VAL A 346 -22.15 -16.99 10.61
CA VAL A 346 -20.84 -16.78 9.99
C VAL A 346 -20.12 -18.11 9.82
N TYR A 347 -19.77 -18.46 8.60
CA TYR A 347 -19.00 -19.65 8.24
C TYR A 347 -17.65 -19.25 7.65
N VAL A 348 -16.58 -19.94 8.04
CA VAL A 348 -15.22 -19.72 7.53
C VAL A 348 -14.66 -21.03 6.97
N PHE A 349 -14.40 -21.06 5.67
CA PHE A 349 -13.72 -22.16 5.00
C PHE A 349 -12.23 -21.89 4.89
N TYR A 350 -11.39 -22.72 5.47
CA TYR A 350 -9.94 -22.54 5.57
C TYR A 350 -9.18 -23.86 5.44
N ILE A 351 -7.90 -23.78 5.09
CA ILE A 351 -6.97 -24.93 5.08
C ILE A 351 -6.34 -25.09 6.48
N ASP A 352 -5.78 -24.02 7.00
CA ASP A 352 -5.28 -23.84 8.36
C ASP A 352 -5.37 -22.36 8.72
N VAL A 353 -5.25 -22.02 10.00
CA VAL A 353 -5.20 -20.63 10.48
C VAL A 353 -3.74 -20.22 10.68
N ARG A 354 -3.40 -19.03 10.19
CA ARG A 354 -2.06 -18.43 10.31
C ARG A 354 -2.14 -17.04 10.90
N SER A 355 -1.54 -16.88 12.06
CA SER A 355 -1.49 -15.65 12.86
C SER A 355 -0.05 -15.14 13.05
N PRO A 356 0.70 -14.81 11.97
CA PRO A 356 2.14 -14.52 12.03
C PRO A 356 2.44 -13.08 12.47
N GLY A 357 2.07 -12.71 13.69
CA GLY A 357 2.33 -11.39 14.22
C GLY A 357 2.26 -11.34 15.74
N LYS A 358 2.76 -10.26 16.33
CA LYS A 358 2.66 -10.05 17.77
C LYS A 358 1.20 -9.87 18.17
N ASN A 359 0.74 -10.63 19.16
CA ASN A 359 -0.63 -10.69 19.68
C ASN A 359 -1.69 -11.14 18.64
N TYR A 360 -1.28 -11.75 17.51
CA TYR A 360 -2.23 -12.22 16.50
C TYR A 360 -2.88 -13.53 16.90
N ASP A 361 -2.14 -14.38 17.60
CA ASP A 361 -2.63 -15.65 18.11
C ASP A 361 -3.64 -15.43 19.24
N GLU A 362 -3.33 -14.50 20.13
CA GLU A 362 -4.24 -14.10 21.22
C GLU A 362 -5.51 -13.41 20.69
N PHE A 363 -5.41 -12.71 19.58
CA PHE A 363 -6.56 -12.10 18.92
C PHE A 363 -7.49 -13.14 18.31
N TYR A 364 -6.93 -14.19 17.68
CA TYR A 364 -7.68 -15.30 17.10
C TYR A 364 -8.29 -16.20 18.17
#